data_24cc9dfb9b355d928f069d67cb21a554
#
_entry.id   24cc9dfb9b355d928f069d67cb21a554
#
_cell.length_a   1.000
_cell.length_b   1.000
_cell.length_c   1.000
_cell.angle_alpha   90.00
_cell.angle_beta   90.00
_cell.angle_gamma   90.00
#
_symmetry.space_group_name_H-M   'P 1'
#
loop_
_entity.id
_entity.type
_entity.pdbx_description
1 polymer ?
#
loop_
_entity_poly.entity_id
_entity_poly.type
_entity_poly.pdbx_seq_one_letter_code
_entity_poly.pdbx_strand_id
1 'polypeptide(L)'
;MYVKYPVNKVGITSDFGLRTHPITKVSRYHYGLDLGWIKNPGEPVYATYDATVIEEGYTSSMGNYIVLKYVKGENTIINIYMHLKQRSLIKKGKKVKQGEKLGYMGETGLAQGVHLHFEYWVCPKNYKYKSSDASKYAKDPLNYLYLFDDQTVTKNSNSRVKKVVGTPTTRNKDKNQVQVLQEYLNCRDNSSLSAKVLGFANLGYYNVLDKKESNGYTWYRIDYNKWIANVKDYVKVLNKEEQPVTPTPSPTPSPKPNPTDPKTLEDYNSFTASKDGYYCIYLKQNEKIYYPKQKDSN
;
A
#
# COMPACT_ATOMS: atom_id res chain seq x y z
N MET A 1 -6.80 6.67 -3.04
CA MET A 1 -5.68 5.80 -3.51
C MET A 1 -4.68 6.67 -4.25
N TYR A 2 -3.39 6.55 -3.93
CA TYR A 2 -2.31 7.26 -4.62
C TYR A 2 -2.12 6.73 -6.05
N VAL A 3 -1.67 7.59 -6.94
CA VAL A 3 -1.37 7.25 -8.34
C VAL A 3 0.06 6.71 -8.42
N LYS A 4 0.22 5.45 -8.79
CA LYS A 4 1.52 4.76 -8.85
C LYS A 4 2.30 5.17 -10.11
N TYR A 5 3.64 5.17 -10.06
CA TYR A 5 4.43 5.31 -11.28
C TYR A 5 4.13 4.16 -12.25
N PRO A 6 4.11 4.44 -13.57
CA PRO A 6 3.78 3.44 -14.59
C PRO A 6 4.89 2.43 -14.87
N VAL A 7 6.03 2.53 -14.20
CA VAL A 7 7.21 1.65 -14.36
C VAL A 7 7.79 1.29 -13.00
N ASN A 8 8.44 0.13 -12.88
CA ASN A 8 9.02 -0.29 -11.59
C ASN A 8 10.38 0.39 -11.33
N LYS A 9 11.14 0.68 -12.38
CA LYS A 9 12.39 1.43 -12.28
C LYS A 9 12.17 2.84 -12.81
N VAL A 10 12.07 3.80 -11.90
CA VAL A 10 11.77 5.19 -12.24
C VAL A 10 13.08 5.91 -12.57
N GLY A 11 13.27 6.21 -13.85
CA GLY A 11 14.31 7.09 -14.35
C GLY A 11 13.65 8.18 -15.21
N ILE A 12 13.81 9.44 -14.83
CA ILE A 12 13.26 10.56 -15.56
C ILE A 12 14.28 11.00 -16.62
N THR A 13 13.92 10.86 -17.88
CA THR A 13 14.78 11.25 -19.02
C THR A 13 14.42 12.61 -19.58
N SER A 14 13.16 13.04 -19.40
CA SER A 14 12.75 14.40 -19.76
C SER A 14 11.51 14.83 -18.95
N ASP A 15 11.58 16.05 -18.43
CA ASP A 15 10.52 16.65 -17.62
C ASP A 15 9.37 17.20 -18.48
N PHE A 16 8.22 17.38 -17.83
CA PHE A 16 7.08 18.14 -18.36
C PHE A 16 7.41 19.63 -18.50
N GLY A 17 6.88 20.27 -19.53
CA GLY A 17 6.96 21.72 -19.70
C GLY A 17 7.73 22.18 -20.92
N LEU A 18 8.09 23.48 -20.95
CA LEU A 18 8.80 24.08 -22.05
C LEU A 18 10.24 23.56 -22.13
N ARG A 19 10.62 23.02 -23.28
CA ARG A 19 11.98 22.54 -23.57
C ARG A 19 12.57 23.37 -24.72
N THR A 20 13.78 23.88 -24.53
CA THR A 20 14.54 24.54 -25.57
C THR A 20 15.63 23.59 -26.07
N HIS A 21 15.58 23.24 -27.34
CA HIS A 21 16.58 22.38 -27.95
C HIS A 21 17.97 23.04 -27.86
N PRO A 22 18.99 22.35 -27.32
CA PRO A 22 20.26 22.96 -26.94
C PRO A 22 21.01 23.52 -28.16
N ILE A 23 20.83 22.95 -29.35
CA ILE A 23 21.52 23.35 -30.59
C ILE A 23 20.65 24.32 -31.41
N THR A 24 19.43 23.87 -31.75
CA THR A 24 18.56 24.64 -32.66
C THR A 24 17.86 25.83 -32.00
N LYS A 25 17.90 25.90 -30.64
CA LYS A 25 17.20 26.92 -29.84
C LYS A 25 15.68 26.98 -30.06
N VAL A 26 15.12 26.00 -30.75
CA VAL A 26 13.66 25.87 -30.91
C VAL A 26 13.05 25.37 -29.61
N SER A 27 12.09 26.12 -29.09
CA SER A 27 11.34 25.75 -27.91
C SER A 27 10.09 24.95 -28.28
N ARG A 28 9.88 23.84 -27.62
CA ARG A 28 8.67 23.02 -27.74
C ARG A 28 8.12 22.66 -26.36
N TYR A 29 6.81 22.64 -26.23
CA TYR A 29 6.16 22.24 -24.98
C TYR A 29 6.00 20.70 -24.91
N HIS A 30 6.42 20.12 -23.85
CA HIS A 30 6.30 18.69 -23.55
C HIS A 30 5.14 18.44 -22.60
N TYR A 31 4.08 17.80 -23.09
CA TYR A 31 2.85 17.59 -22.34
C TYR A 31 2.88 16.35 -21.44
N GLY A 32 4.01 15.67 -21.34
CA GLY A 32 4.18 14.46 -20.55
C GLY A 32 5.48 14.43 -19.75
N LEU A 33 5.74 13.28 -19.19
CA LEU A 33 6.97 12.93 -18.49
C LEU A 33 7.59 11.74 -19.24
N ASP A 34 8.85 11.87 -19.67
CA ASP A 34 9.54 10.74 -20.28
C ASP A 34 10.24 9.93 -19.21
N LEU A 35 9.88 8.65 -19.14
CA LEU A 35 10.38 7.66 -18.20
C LEU A 35 11.16 6.59 -18.95
N GLY A 36 12.40 6.37 -18.55
CA GLY A 36 13.25 5.37 -19.17
C GLY A 36 14.65 5.39 -18.59
N TRP A 37 15.47 4.46 -19.04
CA TRP A 37 16.90 4.50 -18.83
C TRP A 37 17.60 3.70 -19.94
N ILE A 38 18.72 4.16 -20.36
CA ILE A 38 19.37 3.94 -21.67
C ILE A 38 19.65 2.47 -22.07
N LYS A 39 19.41 1.46 -21.22
CA LYS A 39 19.86 0.08 -21.47
C LYS A 39 18.80 -1.02 -21.38
N ASN A 40 17.49 -0.73 -21.30
CA ASN A 40 16.49 -1.79 -21.17
C ASN A 40 15.29 -1.61 -22.11
N PRO A 41 15.41 -2.01 -23.40
CA PRO A 41 14.21 -2.16 -24.24
C PRO A 41 13.35 -3.29 -23.64
N GLY A 42 12.09 -2.98 -23.32
CA GLY A 42 11.14 -3.96 -22.83
C GLY A 42 10.84 -3.91 -21.33
N GLU A 43 11.15 -2.82 -20.64
CA GLU A 43 10.62 -2.59 -19.28
C GLU A 43 9.09 -2.66 -19.32
N PRO A 44 8.45 -3.44 -18.42
CA PRO A 44 6.98 -3.49 -18.36
C PRO A 44 6.39 -2.13 -17.98
N VAL A 45 5.27 -1.80 -18.63
CA VAL A 45 4.47 -0.60 -18.37
C VAL A 45 3.17 -1.01 -17.70
N TYR A 46 2.80 -0.30 -16.63
CA TYR A 46 1.69 -0.64 -15.76
C TYR A 46 0.66 0.48 -15.66
N ALA A 47 -0.59 0.12 -15.40
CA ALA A 47 -1.64 1.08 -15.08
C ALA A 47 -1.34 1.81 -13.77
N THR A 48 -1.38 3.14 -13.81
CA THR A 48 -1.09 4.00 -12.65
C THR A 48 -2.21 4.01 -11.61
N TYR A 49 -3.43 3.62 -12.03
CA TYR A 49 -4.64 3.63 -11.21
C TYR A 49 -5.68 2.64 -11.76
N ASP A 50 -6.70 2.29 -10.95
CA ASP A 50 -7.87 1.56 -11.44
C ASP A 50 -8.59 2.40 -12.50
N ALA A 51 -8.73 1.89 -13.72
CA ALA A 51 -9.18 2.69 -14.85
C ALA A 51 -9.92 1.86 -15.90
N THR A 52 -10.50 2.55 -16.87
CA THR A 52 -11.07 1.95 -18.09
C THR A 52 -10.23 2.36 -19.30
N VAL A 53 -9.90 1.42 -20.17
CA VAL A 53 -9.27 1.70 -21.47
C VAL A 53 -10.29 2.39 -22.36
N ILE A 54 -10.00 3.61 -22.77
CA ILE A 54 -10.91 4.37 -23.65
C ILE A 54 -10.42 4.44 -25.09
N GLU A 55 -9.12 4.22 -25.32
CA GLU A 55 -8.52 4.19 -26.65
C GLU A 55 -7.22 3.38 -26.63
N GLU A 56 -6.86 2.73 -27.73
CA GLU A 56 -5.58 2.10 -27.97
C GLU A 56 -5.32 2.03 -29.46
N GLY A 57 -4.07 2.12 -29.88
CA GLY A 57 -3.77 2.09 -31.29
C GLY A 57 -2.32 2.39 -31.63
N TYR A 58 -2.16 2.90 -32.84
CA TYR A 58 -0.90 3.41 -33.37
C TYR A 58 -1.12 4.70 -34.14
N THR A 59 -0.25 5.68 -33.95
CA THR A 59 -0.09 6.85 -34.81
C THR A 59 1.40 7.07 -35.12
N SER A 60 1.71 7.82 -36.18
CA SER A 60 3.10 8.15 -36.50
C SER A 60 3.81 8.95 -35.42
N SER A 61 3.07 9.76 -34.65
CA SER A 61 3.62 10.59 -33.55
C SER A 61 3.70 9.82 -32.24
N MET A 62 2.62 9.19 -31.80
CA MET A 62 2.54 8.51 -30.49
C MET A 62 3.16 7.10 -30.51
N GLY A 63 3.40 6.54 -31.69
CA GLY A 63 3.73 5.13 -31.81
C GLY A 63 2.56 4.26 -31.35
N ASN A 64 2.86 3.10 -30.80
CA ASN A 64 1.86 2.27 -30.12
C ASN A 64 1.50 2.94 -28.80
N TYR A 65 0.20 3.10 -28.53
CA TYR A 65 -0.27 3.81 -27.35
C TYR A 65 -1.51 3.18 -26.74
N ILE A 66 -1.78 3.53 -25.48
CA ILE A 66 -3.02 3.21 -24.76
C ILE A 66 -3.43 4.40 -23.91
N VAL A 67 -4.73 4.66 -23.84
CA VAL A 67 -5.33 5.76 -23.09
C VAL A 67 -6.28 5.20 -22.04
N LEU A 68 -6.04 5.54 -20.79
CA LEU A 68 -6.85 5.15 -19.65
C LEU A 68 -7.65 6.32 -19.10
N LYS A 69 -8.87 6.06 -18.63
CA LYS A 69 -9.75 7.03 -17.99
C LYS A 69 -10.25 6.51 -16.64
N TYR A 70 -10.25 7.40 -15.65
CA TYR A 70 -10.93 7.20 -14.37
C TYR A 70 -11.48 8.52 -13.83
N VAL A 71 -12.30 8.44 -12.77
CA VAL A 71 -12.84 9.63 -12.09
C VAL A 71 -12.22 9.74 -10.71
N LYS A 72 -11.75 10.92 -10.34
CA LYS A 72 -11.24 11.22 -9.00
C LYS A 72 -11.86 12.54 -8.51
N GLY A 73 -12.78 12.44 -7.54
CA GLY A 73 -13.60 13.57 -7.11
C GLY A 73 -14.45 14.10 -8.28
N GLU A 74 -14.41 15.40 -8.50
CA GLU A 74 -15.16 16.06 -9.60
C GLU A 74 -14.39 16.08 -10.94
N ASN A 75 -13.23 15.42 -11.00
CA ASN A 75 -12.40 15.43 -12.19
C ASN A 75 -12.45 14.10 -12.94
N THR A 76 -12.45 14.18 -14.27
CA THR A 76 -12.07 13.06 -15.14
C THR A 76 -10.56 13.09 -15.34
N ILE A 77 -9.89 12.00 -15.04
CA ILE A 77 -8.45 11.84 -15.24
C ILE A 77 -8.21 11.00 -16.47
N ILE A 78 -7.31 11.46 -17.33
CA ILE A 78 -6.82 10.74 -18.50
C ILE A 78 -5.34 10.49 -18.33
N ASN A 79 -4.93 9.23 -18.51
CA ASN A 79 -3.53 8.86 -18.58
C ASN A 79 -3.23 8.29 -19.95
N ILE A 80 -2.16 8.77 -20.57
CA ILE A 80 -1.73 8.37 -21.91
C ILE A 80 -0.34 7.75 -21.81
N TYR A 81 -0.17 6.59 -22.41
CA TYR A 81 1.05 5.81 -22.42
C TYR A 81 1.46 5.63 -23.89
N MET A 82 2.59 6.23 -24.30
CA MET A 82 3.03 6.23 -25.70
C MET A 82 4.37 5.52 -25.90
N HIS A 83 4.73 5.31 -27.15
CA HIS A 83 5.97 4.69 -27.62
C HIS A 83 6.14 3.24 -27.17
N LEU A 84 5.01 2.53 -26.90
CA LEU A 84 5.03 1.13 -26.49
C LEU A 84 5.67 0.27 -27.59
N LYS A 85 6.37 -0.80 -27.18
CA LYS A 85 7.06 -1.73 -28.09
C LYS A 85 6.12 -2.33 -29.14
N GLN A 86 4.90 -2.63 -28.72
CA GLN A 86 3.83 -3.18 -29.57
C GLN A 86 2.47 -2.69 -29.09
N ARG A 87 1.43 -2.87 -29.91
CA ARG A 87 0.06 -2.55 -29.49
C ARG A 87 -0.31 -3.28 -28.20
N SER A 88 -1.02 -2.60 -27.32
CA SER A 88 -1.56 -3.22 -26.11
C SER A 88 -2.53 -4.36 -26.48
N LEU A 89 -2.45 -5.45 -25.71
CA LEU A 89 -3.42 -6.55 -25.82
C LEU A 89 -4.74 -6.21 -25.11
N ILE A 90 -4.74 -5.20 -24.25
CA ILE A 90 -5.92 -4.74 -23.51
C ILE A 90 -6.70 -3.78 -24.39
N LYS A 91 -7.92 -4.18 -24.77
CA LYS A 91 -8.76 -3.46 -25.72
C LYS A 91 -9.64 -2.42 -25.07
N LYS A 92 -10.04 -1.41 -25.88
CA LYS A 92 -11.03 -0.38 -25.51
C LYS A 92 -12.24 -0.99 -24.81
N GLY A 93 -12.70 -0.34 -23.74
CA GLY A 93 -13.81 -0.77 -22.88
C GLY A 93 -13.41 -1.70 -21.72
N LYS A 94 -12.23 -2.29 -21.73
CA LYS A 94 -11.74 -3.12 -20.61
C LYS A 94 -11.37 -2.27 -19.40
N LYS A 95 -11.66 -2.79 -18.21
CA LYS A 95 -11.20 -2.24 -16.93
C LYS A 95 -9.85 -2.86 -16.57
N VAL A 96 -8.96 -2.04 -16.06
CA VAL A 96 -7.64 -2.43 -15.55
C VAL A 96 -7.51 -2.01 -14.10
N LYS A 97 -6.69 -2.76 -13.34
CA LYS A 97 -6.35 -2.45 -11.96
C LYS A 97 -5.02 -1.69 -11.89
N GLN A 98 -4.84 -0.89 -10.83
CA GLN A 98 -3.54 -0.29 -10.55
C GLN A 98 -2.45 -1.37 -10.48
N GLY A 99 -1.36 -1.18 -11.21
CA GLY A 99 -0.27 -2.16 -11.30
C GLY A 99 -0.50 -3.27 -12.31
N GLU A 100 -1.63 -3.30 -13.03
CA GLU A 100 -1.85 -4.23 -14.13
C GLU A 100 -0.98 -3.86 -15.32
N LYS A 101 -0.33 -4.86 -15.94
CA LYS A 101 0.58 -4.64 -17.06
C LYS A 101 -0.19 -4.29 -18.33
N LEU A 102 0.15 -3.13 -18.91
CA LEU A 102 -0.45 -2.60 -20.14
C LEU A 102 0.34 -2.98 -21.39
N GLY A 103 1.64 -3.19 -21.26
CA GLY A 103 2.55 -3.45 -22.37
C GLY A 103 4.00 -3.36 -21.93
N TYR A 104 4.85 -3.02 -22.87
CA TYR A 104 6.29 -2.86 -22.67
C TYR A 104 6.76 -1.54 -23.28
N MET A 105 7.72 -0.92 -22.63
CA MET A 105 8.41 0.28 -23.11
C MET A 105 9.10 -0.03 -24.45
N GLY A 106 9.03 0.90 -25.39
CA GLY A 106 9.61 0.77 -26.72
C GLY A 106 10.12 2.10 -27.28
N GLU A 107 10.21 2.15 -28.62
CA GLU A 107 10.73 3.28 -29.37
C GLU A 107 9.90 3.50 -30.64
N THR A 108 8.59 3.26 -30.58
CA THR A 108 7.72 3.40 -31.76
C THR A 108 7.20 4.83 -31.92
N GLY A 109 6.90 5.22 -33.15
CA GLY A 109 6.47 6.62 -33.46
C GLY A 109 7.63 7.61 -33.48
N LEU A 110 7.39 8.85 -33.02
CA LEU A 110 8.41 9.91 -32.93
C LEU A 110 9.20 9.83 -31.61
N ALA A 111 9.85 8.71 -31.35
CA ALA A 111 10.72 8.51 -30.21
C ALA A 111 12.19 8.61 -30.62
N GLN A 112 13.05 9.18 -29.76
CA GLN A 112 14.51 9.25 -29.93
C GLN A 112 15.20 8.39 -28.87
N GLY A 113 14.94 7.09 -28.91
CA GLY A 113 15.41 6.10 -27.94
C GLY A 113 14.28 5.50 -27.13
N VAL A 114 14.58 4.36 -26.50
CA VAL A 114 13.61 3.59 -25.71
C VAL A 114 13.19 4.36 -24.46
N HIS A 115 11.92 4.75 -24.39
CA HIS A 115 11.31 5.40 -23.23
C HIS A 115 9.79 5.21 -23.22
N LEU A 116 9.16 5.49 -22.10
CA LEU A 116 7.73 5.70 -21.98
C LEU A 116 7.45 7.18 -21.90
N HIS A 117 6.74 7.75 -22.87
CA HIS A 117 6.12 9.06 -22.72
C HIS A 117 4.79 8.87 -21.99
N PHE A 118 4.67 9.50 -20.82
CA PHE A 118 3.49 9.40 -19.97
C PHE A 118 2.84 10.75 -19.73
N GLU A 119 1.55 10.86 -20.06
CA GLU A 119 0.77 12.08 -19.80
C GLU A 119 -0.25 11.87 -18.69
N TYR A 120 -0.45 12.91 -17.88
CA TYR A 120 -1.46 12.98 -16.84
C TYR A 120 -2.34 14.22 -17.07
N TRP A 121 -3.62 13.99 -17.39
CA TRP A 121 -4.55 15.08 -17.65
C TRP A 121 -5.60 15.18 -16.56
N VAL A 122 -5.91 16.41 -16.13
CA VAL A 122 -7.01 16.73 -15.22
C VAL A 122 -8.07 17.48 -16.00
N CYS A 123 -9.16 16.80 -16.29
CA CYS A 123 -10.24 17.27 -17.14
C CYS A 123 -11.52 17.52 -16.33
N PRO A 124 -12.46 18.34 -16.83
CA PRO A 124 -13.78 18.48 -16.24
C PRO A 124 -14.52 17.15 -16.13
N LYS A 125 -15.47 17.08 -15.21
CA LYS A 125 -16.36 15.90 -15.05
C LYS A 125 -16.99 15.50 -16.40
N ASN A 126 -17.05 14.22 -16.67
CA ASN A 126 -17.61 13.64 -17.89
C ASN A 126 -16.91 14.01 -19.21
N TYR A 127 -15.65 14.51 -19.11
CA TYR A 127 -14.88 14.83 -20.29
C TYR A 127 -14.75 13.66 -21.27
N LYS A 128 -14.90 13.95 -22.57
CA LYS A 128 -14.66 13.02 -23.67
C LYS A 128 -13.29 13.33 -24.27
N TYR A 129 -12.41 12.35 -24.22
CA TYR A 129 -11.02 12.48 -24.68
C TYR A 129 -10.91 12.94 -26.15
N LYS A 130 -10.05 13.90 -26.39
CA LYS A 130 -9.58 14.36 -27.70
C LYS A 130 -8.09 14.61 -27.62
N SER A 131 -7.30 13.94 -28.44
CA SER A 131 -5.83 14.03 -28.42
C SER A 131 -5.28 15.45 -28.61
N SER A 132 -6.04 16.33 -29.30
CA SER A 132 -5.69 17.75 -29.51
C SER A 132 -5.76 18.63 -28.27
N ASP A 133 -6.36 18.13 -27.17
CA ASP A 133 -6.60 18.94 -25.97
C ASP A 133 -5.48 18.88 -24.92
N ALA A 134 -4.32 18.31 -25.26
CA ALA A 134 -3.16 18.21 -24.36
C ALA A 134 -2.79 19.56 -23.71
N SER A 135 -2.73 20.62 -24.50
CA SER A 135 -2.39 21.98 -24.03
C SER A 135 -3.36 22.55 -22.99
N LYS A 136 -4.59 22.06 -22.94
CA LYS A 136 -5.62 22.50 -21.99
C LYS A 136 -5.55 21.74 -20.68
N TYR A 137 -5.35 20.43 -20.75
CA TYR A 137 -5.63 19.53 -19.62
C TYR A 137 -4.41 18.79 -19.08
N ALA A 138 -3.32 18.68 -19.86
CA ALA A 138 -2.09 18.06 -19.38
C ALA A 138 -1.52 18.79 -18.17
N LYS A 139 -1.13 18.06 -17.17
CA LYS A 139 -0.49 18.54 -15.94
C LYS A 139 0.81 17.80 -15.75
N ASP A 140 1.75 18.45 -15.07
CA ASP A 140 3.01 17.81 -14.71
C ASP A 140 2.77 16.54 -13.89
N PRO A 141 3.09 15.35 -14.43
CA PRO A 141 2.82 14.08 -13.78
C PRO A 141 3.49 13.94 -12.40
N LEU A 142 4.64 14.58 -12.17
CA LEU A 142 5.36 14.54 -10.90
C LEU A 142 4.55 15.11 -9.73
N ASN A 143 3.55 15.94 -10.00
CA ASN A 143 2.65 16.45 -8.96
C ASN A 143 1.65 15.39 -8.47
N TYR A 144 1.42 14.32 -9.22
CA TYR A 144 0.38 13.31 -8.98
C TYR A 144 0.93 11.91 -8.74
N LEU A 145 2.09 11.58 -9.29
CA LEU A 145 2.71 10.25 -9.18
C LEU A 145 3.43 10.06 -7.85
N TYR A 146 3.37 8.83 -7.35
CA TYR A 146 4.03 8.39 -6.13
C TYR A 146 4.79 7.08 -6.36
N LEU A 147 6.00 7.01 -5.81
CA LEU A 147 6.81 5.80 -5.77
C LEU A 147 6.32 4.89 -4.63
N PHE A 148 6.04 3.64 -4.95
CA PHE A 148 5.66 2.62 -3.96
C PHE A 148 6.88 1.78 -3.56
N ASP A 149 6.77 0.98 -2.48
CA ASP A 149 7.87 0.19 -1.95
C ASP A 149 8.42 -0.87 -2.93
N ASP A 150 7.59 -1.32 -3.87
CA ASP A 150 7.97 -2.26 -4.93
C ASP A 150 8.61 -1.58 -6.16
N GLN A 151 8.85 -0.28 -6.08
CA GLN A 151 9.46 0.52 -7.15
C GLN A 151 10.79 1.13 -6.69
N THR A 152 11.72 1.28 -7.61
CA THR A 152 13.05 1.84 -7.37
C THR A 152 13.28 3.09 -8.21
N VAL A 153 14.17 3.95 -7.73
CA VAL A 153 14.58 5.17 -8.43
C VAL A 153 16.00 4.99 -8.95
N THR A 154 16.23 5.34 -10.22
CA THR A 154 17.57 5.33 -10.81
C THR A 154 18.33 6.63 -10.48
N LYS A 155 19.66 6.64 -10.71
CA LYS A 155 20.54 7.77 -10.38
C LYS A 155 20.16 9.12 -11.03
N ASN A 156 19.36 9.10 -12.08
CA ASN A 156 18.91 10.31 -12.80
C ASN A 156 17.53 10.80 -12.34
N SER A 157 17.08 10.38 -11.16
CA SER A 157 15.77 10.82 -10.66
C SER A 157 15.81 12.23 -10.12
N ASN A 158 14.76 12.96 -10.44
CA ASN A 158 14.47 14.27 -9.91
C ASN A 158 14.11 14.21 -8.40
N SER A 159 14.60 15.19 -7.61
CA SER A 159 14.27 15.33 -6.18
C SER A 159 12.77 15.49 -5.89
N ARG A 160 11.95 15.72 -6.91
CA ARG A 160 10.48 15.84 -6.84
C ARG A 160 9.74 14.50 -6.72
N VAL A 161 10.43 13.36 -6.84
CA VAL A 161 9.81 12.03 -6.70
C VAL A 161 9.29 11.85 -5.27
N LYS A 162 7.98 11.74 -5.12
CA LYS A 162 7.31 11.48 -3.84
C LYS A 162 7.18 9.99 -3.59
N LYS A 163 7.30 9.56 -2.34
CA LYS A 163 7.23 8.15 -1.98
C LYS A 163 6.01 7.86 -1.09
N VAL A 164 5.34 6.75 -1.38
CA VAL A 164 4.35 6.11 -0.51
C VAL A 164 4.97 4.85 0.06
N VAL A 165 4.83 4.66 1.35
CA VAL A 165 5.45 3.56 2.10
C VAL A 165 4.41 2.73 2.84
N GLY A 166 4.74 1.46 3.04
CA GLY A 166 3.90 0.49 3.71
C GLY A 166 2.91 -0.20 2.76
N THR A 167 2.79 -1.50 2.95
CA THR A 167 1.85 -2.35 2.20
C THR A 167 0.61 -2.59 3.05
N PRO A 168 -0.57 -2.04 2.68
CA PRO A 168 -1.80 -2.29 3.41
C PRO A 168 -2.18 -3.77 3.35
N THR A 169 -2.83 -4.24 4.42
CA THR A 169 -3.43 -5.55 4.50
C THR A 169 -4.96 -5.45 4.37
N THR A 170 -5.64 -6.58 4.44
CA THR A 170 -7.10 -6.62 4.61
C THR A 170 -7.48 -6.43 6.09
N ARG A 171 -8.73 -6.00 6.35
CA ARG A 171 -9.26 -5.96 7.73
C ARG A 171 -9.27 -7.37 8.30
N ASN A 172 -8.66 -7.53 9.47
CA ASN A 172 -8.68 -8.76 10.25
C ASN A 172 -9.18 -8.44 11.68
N LYS A 173 -10.33 -9.01 12.05
CA LYS A 173 -10.97 -8.76 13.34
C LYS A 173 -10.19 -9.36 14.52
N ASP A 174 -9.35 -10.37 14.27
CA ASP A 174 -8.53 -11.02 15.29
C ASP A 174 -7.23 -10.27 15.61
N LYS A 175 -7.01 -9.12 14.97
CA LYS A 175 -5.80 -8.32 15.13
C LYS A 175 -6.10 -6.88 15.47
N ASN A 176 -5.25 -6.29 16.31
CA ASN A 176 -5.19 -4.84 16.45
C ASN A 176 -4.66 -4.24 15.15
N GLN A 177 -5.43 -3.36 14.55
CA GLN A 177 -5.08 -2.71 13.31
C GLN A 177 -5.32 -1.19 13.40
N VAL A 178 -4.66 -0.47 12.53
CA VAL A 178 -5.01 0.90 12.20
C VAL A 178 -5.43 0.97 10.75
N GLN A 179 -6.40 1.81 10.46
CA GLN A 179 -6.80 2.14 9.09
C GLN A 179 -6.36 3.56 8.77
N VAL A 180 -5.51 3.71 7.76
CA VAL A 180 -5.17 5.02 7.19
C VAL A 180 -6.27 5.42 6.22
N LEU A 181 -6.94 6.53 6.53
CA LEU A 181 -8.15 7.00 5.84
C LEU A 181 -7.86 8.10 4.82
N GLN A 182 -6.81 8.90 5.06
CA GLN A 182 -6.49 10.09 4.28
C GLN A 182 -5.09 10.02 3.68
N GLU A 183 -4.91 10.61 2.51
CA GLU A 183 -3.61 10.79 1.87
C GLU A 183 -2.73 11.77 2.67
N TYR A 184 -1.41 11.74 2.44
CA TYR A 184 -0.40 12.63 3.02
C TYR A 184 -0.11 12.43 4.52
N LEU A 185 -0.52 11.33 5.12
CA LEU A 185 -0.06 10.97 6.46
C LEU A 185 1.43 10.58 6.41
N ASN A 186 2.28 11.33 7.10
CA ASN A 186 3.71 11.03 7.15
C ASN A 186 3.98 9.68 7.84
N CYS A 187 4.78 8.83 7.18
CA CYS A 187 5.37 7.66 7.78
C CYS A 187 6.84 7.95 8.08
N ARG A 188 7.29 7.65 9.29
CA ARG A 188 8.61 7.99 9.80
C ARG A 188 9.39 6.73 10.22
N ASP A 189 10.70 6.85 10.31
CA ASP A 189 11.58 5.75 10.74
C ASP A 189 11.56 5.48 12.25
N ASN A 190 10.94 6.37 13.03
CA ASN A 190 10.75 6.20 14.48
C ASN A 190 9.49 6.95 14.95
N SER A 191 9.06 6.69 16.20
CA SER A 191 7.90 7.27 16.87
C SER A 191 8.18 8.68 17.42
N SER A 192 8.55 9.64 16.56
CA SER A 192 8.84 11.02 16.92
C SER A 192 8.55 11.98 15.78
N LEU A 193 8.14 13.23 16.11
CA LEU A 193 7.98 14.30 15.13
C LEU A 193 9.30 14.74 14.49
N SER A 194 10.43 14.55 15.18
CA SER A 194 11.77 14.85 14.67
C SER A 194 12.39 13.69 13.87
N ALA A 195 11.76 12.51 13.87
CA ALA A 195 12.25 11.36 13.13
C ALA A 195 12.16 11.60 11.61
N LYS A 196 13.05 10.95 10.85
CA LYS A 196 13.12 11.08 9.39
C LYS A 196 11.81 10.64 8.74
N VAL A 197 11.25 11.46 7.86
CA VAL A 197 10.11 11.08 7.03
C VAL A 197 10.60 10.15 5.93
N LEU A 198 10.04 8.93 5.89
CA LEU A 198 10.29 7.93 4.86
C LEU A 198 9.44 8.14 3.60
N GLY A 199 8.28 8.77 3.77
CA GLY A 199 7.28 9.02 2.75
C GLY A 199 5.90 9.17 3.37
N PHE A 200 4.84 8.98 2.56
CA PHE A 200 3.46 8.98 3.04
C PHE A 200 2.97 7.54 3.24
N ALA A 201 2.22 7.30 4.31
CA ALA A 201 1.56 6.01 4.51
C ALA A 201 0.51 5.79 3.41
N ASN A 202 0.46 4.57 2.83
CA ASN A 202 -0.56 4.21 1.87
C ASN A 202 -1.94 4.08 2.57
N LEU A 203 -3.03 4.31 1.82
CA LEU A 203 -4.38 4.13 2.37
C LEU A 203 -4.67 2.65 2.61
N GLY A 204 -5.36 2.33 3.69
CA GLY A 204 -5.79 0.96 3.99
C GLY A 204 -5.50 0.50 5.41
N TYR A 205 -5.58 -0.80 5.64
CA TYR A 205 -5.42 -1.42 6.95
C TYR A 205 -3.98 -1.86 7.19
N TYR A 206 -3.49 -1.66 8.41
CA TYR A 206 -2.18 -2.12 8.86
C TYR A 206 -2.28 -2.83 10.19
N ASN A 207 -1.58 -3.96 10.34
CA ASN A 207 -1.41 -4.58 11.64
C ASN A 207 -0.56 -3.68 12.53
N VAL A 208 -0.96 -3.49 13.77
CA VAL A 208 -0.16 -2.78 14.77
C VAL A 208 0.88 -3.75 15.32
N LEU A 209 2.15 -3.48 15.02
CA LEU A 209 3.29 -4.29 15.46
C LEU A 209 3.86 -3.77 16.79
N ASP A 210 3.64 -2.48 17.08
CA ASP A 210 4.10 -1.81 18.30
C ASP A 210 3.33 -0.51 18.50
N LYS A 211 3.28 0.00 19.73
CA LYS A 211 2.61 1.23 20.11
C LYS A 211 3.48 2.02 21.08
N LYS A 212 3.63 3.33 20.84
CA LYS A 212 4.37 4.24 21.73
C LYS A 212 3.66 5.59 21.85
N GLU A 213 3.80 6.22 23.01
CA GLU A 213 3.39 7.61 23.23
C GLU A 213 4.61 8.52 23.14
N SER A 214 4.56 9.53 22.28
CA SER A 214 5.64 10.50 22.10
C SER A 214 5.13 11.78 21.47
N ASN A 215 5.64 12.93 21.92
CA ASN A 215 5.30 14.26 21.39
C ASN A 215 3.79 14.56 21.34
N GLY A 216 3.02 14.04 22.31
CA GLY A 216 1.56 14.23 22.38
C GLY A 216 0.75 13.36 21.42
N TYR A 217 1.38 12.43 20.75
CA TYR A 217 0.73 11.47 19.83
C TYR A 217 0.95 10.03 20.28
N THR A 218 -0.06 9.21 20.05
CA THR A 218 0.10 7.75 19.99
C THR A 218 0.68 7.40 18.63
N TRP A 219 1.78 6.67 18.61
CA TRP A 219 2.44 6.18 17.40
C TRP A 219 2.22 4.70 17.23
N TYR A 220 1.96 4.28 16.00
CA TYR A 220 1.79 2.88 15.65
C TYR A 220 2.88 2.46 14.67
N ARG A 221 3.59 1.38 15.01
CA ARG A 221 4.51 0.72 14.08
C ARG A 221 3.72 -0.20 13.17
N ILE A 222 3.75 0.09 11.88
CA ILE A 222 2.97 -0.61 10.84
C ILE A 222 3.82 -1.56 9.99
N ASP A 223 5.16 -1.46 10.09
CA ASP A 223 6.14 -2.30 9.42
C ASP A 223 7.51 -2.10 10.09
N TYR A 224 8.56 -2.83 9.64
CA TYR A 224 9.92 -2.61 10.14
C TYR A 224 10.32 -1.14 9.95
N ASN A 225 10.69 -0.48 11.05
CA ASN A 225 11.05 0.95 11.08
C ASN A 225 10.05 1.88 10.36
N LYS A 226 8.75 1.55 10.35
CA LYS A 226 7.72 2.40 9.76
C LYS A 226 6.66 2.73 10.81
N TRP A 227 6.64 4.00 11.21
CA TRP A 227 5.75 4.51 12.25
C TRP A 227 4.82 5.58 11.70
N ILE A 228 3.57 5.55 12.12
CA ILE A 228 2.57 6.58 11.85
C ILE A 228 1.98 7.10 13.16
N ALA A 229 1.73 8.42 13.22
CA ALA A 229 1.04 9.03 14.36
C ALA A 229 -0.48 8.84 14.23
N ASN A 230 -1.15 8.68 15.36
CA ASN A 230 -2.62 8.73 15.43
C ASN A 230 -3.10 10.18 15.26
N VAL A 231 -3.27 10.59 14.01
CA VAL A 231 -3.80 11.92 13.67
C VAL A 231 -5.31 11.79 13.45
N LYS A 232 -6.09 12.63 14.15
CA LYS A 232 -7.55 12.68 14.03
C LYS A 232 -7.96 12.79 12.54
N ASP A 233 -8.99 12.06 12.14
CA ASP A 233 -9.55 11.98 10.80
C ASP A 233 -8.63 11.32 9.73
N TYR A 234 -7.33 11.10 10.05
CA TYR A 234 -6.40 10.39 9.18
C TYR A 234 -6.24 8.92 9.55
N VAL A 235 -6.37 8.60 10.84
CA VAL A 235 -6.17 7.24 11.35
C VAL A 235 -7.37 6.81 12.18
N LYS A 236 -7.92 5.65 11.87
CA LYS A 236 -8.92 4.95 12.68
C LYS A 236 -8.27 3.76 13.36
N VAL A 237 -8.33 3.73 14.68
CA VAL A 237 -7.84 2.60 15.48
C VAL A 237 -8.90 1.52 15.53
N LEU A 238 -8.51 0.28 15.30
CA LEU A 238 -9.37 -0.90 15.24
C LEU A 238 -8.79 -1.96 16.16
N ASN A 239 -9.36 -2.08 17.33
CA ASN A 239 -8.96 -3.11 18.28
C ASN A 239 -9.39 -4.49 17.78
N LYS A 240 -8.69 -5.52 18.24
CA LYS A 240 -9.12 -6.91 18.11
C LYS A 240 -10.52 -7.03 18.71
N GLU A 241 -11.45 -7.64 17.98
CA GLU A 241 -12.76 -7.99 18.54
C GLU A 241 -12.56 -9.14 19.51
N GLU A 242 -12.94 -8.94 20.77
CA GLU A 242 -12.99 -10.04 21.72
C GLU A 242 -14.07 -11.01 21.22
N GLN A 243 -13.68 -12.25 21.00
CA GLN A 243 -14.65 -13.33 20.74
C GLN A 243 -15.61 -13.32 21.92
N PRO A 244 -16.96 -13.35 21.70
CA PRO A 244 -17.88 -13.60 22.80
C PRO A 244 -17.38 -14.86 23.47
N VAL A 245 -16.97 -14.74 24.73
CA VAL A 245 -16.67 -15.91 25.54
C VAL A 245 -17.95 -16.73 25.55
N THR A 246 -17.99 -17.80 24.77
CA THR A 246 -19.03 -18.82 24.93
C THR A 246 -18.99 -19.15 26.40
N PRO A 247 -20.07 -18.92 27.16
CA PRO A 247 -20.05 -19.32 28.58
C PRO A 247 -19.67 -20.79 28.57
N THR A 248 -18.51 -21.08 29.15
CA THR A 248 -18.09 -22.47 29.39
C THR A 248 -19.30 -23.10 30.05
N PRO A 249 -19.89 -24.19 29.51
CA PRO A 249 -21.01 -24.81 30.15
C PRO A 249 -20.58 -25.06 31.60
N SER A 250 -21.37 -24.53 32.55
CA SER A 250 -21.11 -24.70 33.98
C SER A 250 -20.79 -26.18 34.17
N PRO A 251 -19.63 -26.54 34.73
CA PRO A 251 -19.29 -27.93 34.88
C PRO A 251 -20.47 -28.60 35.60
N THR A 252 -21.06 -29.60 34.96
CA THR A 252 -22.07 -30.44 35.60
C THR A 252 -21.47 -30.85 36.93
N PRO A 253 -22.12 -30.61 38.07
CA PRO A 253 -21.52 -30.92 39.37
C PRO A 253 -21.14 -32.38 39.33
N SER A 254 -19.83 -32.64 39.37
CA SER A 254 -19.30 -33.99 39.51
C SER A 254 -19.94 -34.62 40.74
N PRO A 255 -20.39 -35.88 40.69
CA PRO A 255 -20.93 -36.54 41.85
C PRO A 255 -19.92 -36.38 43.01
N LYS A 256 -20.40 -35.91 44.17
CA LYS A 256 -19.57 -35.75 45.36
C LYS A 256 -18.78 -37.05 45.59
N PRO A 257 -17.45 -36.99 45.70
CA PRO A 257 -16.68 -38.18 46.02
C PRO A 257 -17.19 -38.74 47.37
N ASN A 258 -17.37 -40.02 47.38
CA ASN A 258 -17.80 -40.75 48.60
C ASN A 258 -16.79 -40.44 49.71
N PRO A 259 -17.19 -40.02 50.93
CA PRO A 259 -16.29 -39.54 51.99
C PRO A 259 -15.36 -40.57 52.60
N THR A 260 -15.30 -41.77 52.08
CA THR A 260 -14.62 -42.94 52.76
C THR A 260 -13.18 -43.17 52.24
N ASP A 261 -12.60 -42.33 51.40
CA ASP A 261 -11.21 -42.54 50.94
C ASP A 261 -10.41 -41.21 50.82
N PRO A 262 -9.82 -40.72 51.94
CA PRO A 262 -9.00 -39.54 51.93
C PRO A 262 -7.68 -39.85 51.23
N LYS A 263 -7.57 -39.39 49.94
CA LYS A 263 -6.29 -39.39 49.24
C LYS A 263 -5.36 -38.37 49.91
N THR A 264 -4.28 -38.84 50.49
CA THR A 264 -3.24 -37.99 51.07
C THR A 264 -2.34 -37.37 50.00
N LEU A 265 -1.60 -36.31 50.35
CA LEU A 265 -0.61 -35.66 49.45
C LEU A 265 0.45 -36.63 48.89
N GLU A 266 0.65 -37.79 49.55
CA GLU A 266 1.59 -38.83 49.09
C GLU A 266 1.14 -39.56 47.81
N ASP A 267 -0.13 -39.41 47.42
CA ASP A 267 -0.65 -40.00 46.20
C ASP A 267 -0.29 -39.20 44.95
N TYR A 268 0.39 -38.05 45.06
CA TYR A 268 0.74 -37.15 43.94
C TYR A 268 2.24 -37.15 43.66
N ASN A 269 2.60 -37.16 42.37
CA ASN A 269 4.01 -37.23 41.95
C ASN A 269 4.69 -35.86 41.92
N SER A 270 3.96 -34.77 41.60
CA SER A 270 4.53 -33.43 41.53
C SER A 270 3.48 -32.34 41.50
N PHE A 271 3.91 -31.12 41.83
CA PHE A 271 3.14 -29.88 41.69
C PHE A 271 3.89 -28.97 40.73
N THR A 272 3.23 -28.45 39.72
CA THR A 272 3.81 -27.49 38.79
C THR A 272 2.87 -26.32 38.60
N ALA A 273 3.38 -25.10 38.78
CA ALA A 273 2.64 -23.88 38.45
C ALA A 273 2.64 -23.65 36.94
N SER A 274 1.46 -23.48 36.34
CA SER A 274 1.34 -23.06 34.94
C SER A 274 1.54 -21.56 34.81
N LYS A 275 1.94 -21.10 33.61
CA LYS A 275 2.07 -19.69 33.32
C LYS A 275 0.75 -18.91 33.43
N ASP A 276 -0.37 -19.60 33.38
CA ASP A 276 -1.73 -19.02 33.40
C ASP A 276 -2.32 -18.90 34.82
N GLY A 277 -1.52 -19.16 35.86
CA GLY A 277 -1.94 -19.00 37.25
C GLY A 277 -2.74 -20.19 37.83
N TYR A 278 -2.66 -21.36 37.22
CA TYR A 278 -3.22 -22.62 37.74
C TYR A 278 -2.13 -23.52 38.27
N TYR A 279 -2.45 -24.33 39.26
CA TYR A 279 -1.62 -25.43 39.71
C TYR A 279 -2.04 -26.72 39.02
N CYS A 280 -1.10 -27.45 38.46
CA CYS A 280 -1.35 -28.77 37.90
C CYS A 280 -0.83 -29.85 38.86
N ILE A 281 -1.72 -30.71 39.29
CA ILE A 281 -1.39 -31.84 40.16
C ILE A 281 -1.39 -33.11 39.32
N TYR A 282 -0.28 -33.85 39.32
CA TYR A 282 -0.14 -35.10 38.60
C TYR A 282 -0.39 -36.27 39.55
N LEU A 283 -1.40 -37.08 39.26
CA LEU A 283 -1.66 -38.31 39.93
C LEU A 283 -0.71 -39.41 39.44
N LYS A 284 -0.42 -40.40 40.30
CA LYS A 284 0.43 -41.58 39.97
C LYS A 284 -0.02 -42.35 38.72
N GLN A 285 -1.26 -42.13 38.28
CA GLN A 285 -1.87 -42.78 37.11
C GLN A 285 -1.95 -41.91 35.85
N ASN A 286 -1.15 -40.82 35.73
CA ASN A 286 -1.15 -39.88 34.59
C ASN A 286 -2.41 -39.03 34.39
N GLU A 287 -3.26 -38.89 35.36
CA GLU A 287 -4.38 -37.96 35.35
C GLU A 287 -3.91 -36.56 35.76
N LYS A 288 -4.40 -35.52 35.08
CA LYS A 288 -4.12 -34.12 35.38
C LYS A 288 -5.37 -33.42 35.89
N ILE A 289 -5.28 -32.81 37.06
CA ILE A 289 -6.35 -31.97 37.60
C ILE A 289 -5.81 -30.56 37.75
N TYR A 290 -6.56 -29.58 37.25
CA TYR A 290 -6.20 -28.15 37.30
C TYR A 290 -7.05 -27.49 38.39
N TYR A 291 -6.39 -26.78 39.33
CA TYR A 291 -7.05 -25.95 40.32
C TYR A 291 -6.71 -24.47 40.10
N PRO A 292 -7.69 -23.58 40.21
CA PRO A 292 -7.42 -22.15 40.16
C PRO A 292 -6.58 -21.75 41.40
N LYS A 293 -5.61 -20.87 41.17
CA LYS A 293 -4.81 -20.26 42.22
C LYS A 293 -5.74 -19.48 43.14
N GLN A 294 -5.81 -19.84 44.44
CA GLN A 294 -6.52 -18.99 45.39
C GLN A 294 -5.86 -17.60 45.41
N LYS A 295 -6.65 -16.54 45.27
CA LYS A 295 -6.19 -15.20 45.55
C LYS A 295 -5.85 -15.15 47.04
N ASP A 296 -4.60 -14.83 47.32
CA ASP A 296 -4.23 -14.51 48.71
C ASP A 296 -5.06 -13.30 49.11
N SER A 297 -5.93 -13.52 50.10
CA SER A 297 -6.65 -12.45 50.77
C SER A 297 -5.66 -11.75 51.68
N ASN A 298 -5.17 -10.60 51.26
CA ASN A 298 -4.67 -9.53 52.11
C ASN A 298 -5.41 -8.23 51.72
#